data_16f69952a6ccf55ba3f7735352e1e47e
#
_entry.id   16f69952a6ccf55ba3f7735352e1e47e
#
_cell.length_a   1.000
_cell.length_b   1.000
_cell.length_c   1.000
_cell.angle_alpha   90.00
_cell.angle_beta   90.00
_cell.angle_gamma   90.00
#
_symmetry.space_group_name_H-M   'P 1'
#
loop_
_entity.id
_entity.type
_entity.pdbx_description
1 polymer ?
#
loop_
_entity_poly.entity_id
_entity_poly.type
_entity_poly.pdbx_seq_one_letter_code
_entity_poly.pdbx_strand_id
1 'polypeptide(L)'
;MILEIIGVVILVLAVAFIVNTIDDIRKRNNSKISFKEAMDLVELPVVTFYNGDTKLNFLLDTGSNVSYINSSIISFLAHEKIGKEMDTIGIEGNKVSNQFCKMSVTYKNQVFEEEFSIADLNEAFSVVKQESGVQIHGILGSKFFERYKYVLDFKELIAYIK
;
A
#
# COMPACT_ATOMS: atom_id res chain seq x y z
N MET A 1 -45.65 19.30 13.90
CA MET A 1 -45.72 17.84 14.10
C MET A 1 -45.31 17.06 12.85
N ILE A 2 -46.00 17.16 11.68
CA ILE A 2 -45.61 16.40 10.47
C ILE A 2 -44.25 16.83 9.93
N LEU A 3 -43.97 18.13 9.87
CA LEU A 3 -42.69 18.68 9.41
C LEU A 3 -41.50 18.27 10.28
N GLU A 4 -41.70 18.19 11.58
CA GLU A 4 -40.70 17.74 12.54
C GLU A 4 -40.38 16.24 12.36
N ILE A 5 -41.40 15.43 12.11
CA ILE A 5 -41.23 13.99 11.86
C ILE A 5 -40.44 13.77 10.55
N ILE A 6 -40.74 14.53 9.49
CA ILE A 6 -40.01 14.48 8.21
C ILE A 6 -38.55 14.88 8.42
N GLY A 7 -38.28 15.94 9.20
CA GLY A 7 -36.92 16.37 9.52
C GLY A 7 -36.10 15.30 10.24
N VAL A 8 -36.72 14.63 11.21
CA VAL A 8 -36.07 13.53 11.98
C VAL A 8 -35.77 12.33 11.05
N VAL A 9 -36.71 11.97 10.17
CA VAL A 9 -36.51 10.85 9.22
C VAL A 9 -35.36 11.14 8.24
N ILE A 10 -35.31 12.36 7.70
CA ILE A 10 -34.21 12.76 6.80
C ILE A 10 -32.86 12.73 7.53
N LEU A 11 -32.81 13.20 8.77
CA LEU A 11 -31.58 13.18 9.58
C LEU A 11 -31.11 11.74 9.84
N VAL A 12 -32.01 10.82 10.20
CA VAL A 12 -31.69 9.41 10.43
C VAL A 12 -31.15 8.74 9.15
N LEU A 13 -31.79 9.02 8.01
CA LEU A 13 -31.31 8.47 6.72
C LEU A 13 -29.94 9.04 6.33
N ALA A 14 -29.68 10.32 6.56
CA ALA A 14 -28.39 10.93 6.30
C ALA A 14 -27.28 10.34 7.20
N VAL A 15 -27.56 10.14 8.49
CA VAL A 15 -26.62 9.51 9.42
C VAL A 15 -26.37 8.05 9.02
N ALA A 16 -27.40 7.27 8.67
CA ALA A 16 -27.25 5.91 8.20
C ALA A 16 -26.42 5.81 6.92
N PHE A 17 -26.62 6.74 5.98
CA PHE A 17 -25.81 6.83 4.76
C PHE A 17 -24.33 7.13 5.07
N ILE A 18 -24.06 8.10 5.95
CA ILE A 18 -22.69 8.46 6.36
C ILE A 18 -22.02 7.26 7.05
N VAL A 19 -22.71 6.58 7.97
CA VAL A 19 -22.17 5.40 8.67
C VAL A 19 -21.84 4.28 7.67
N ASN A 20 -22.74 3.97 6.75
CA ASN A 20 -22.50 2.95 5.72
C ASN A 20 -21.30 3.34 4.83
N THR A 21 -21.19 4.61 4.43
CA THR A 21 -20.05 5.08 3.62
C THR A 21 -18.73 4.96 4.38
N ILE A 22 -18.71 5.31 5.68
CA ILE A 22 -17.51 5.16 6.53
C ILE A 22 -17.15 3.67 6.70
N ASP A 23 -18.12 2.80 6.89
CA ASP A 23 -17.91 1.35 7.02
C ASP A 23 -17.38 0.74 5.71
N ASP A 24 -17.87 1.18 4.56
CA ASP A 24 -17.37 0.74 3.25
C ASP A 24 -15.93 1.23 2.99
N ILE A 25 -15.59 2.47 3.35
CA ILE A 25 -14.22 2.99 3.29
C ILE A 25 -13.31 2.21 4.25
N ARG A 26 -13.79 1.90 5.47
CA ARG A 26 -13.03 1.14 6.46
C ARG A 26 -12.81 -0.31 6.03
N LYS A 27 -13.80 -0.95 5.42
CA LYS A 27 -13.69 -2.30 4.84
C LYS A 27 -12.72 -2.31 3.67
N ARG A 28 -12.75 -1.31 2.77
CA ARG A 28 -11.78 -1.17 1.66
C ARG A 28 -10.36 -1.00 2.19
N ASN A 29 -10.13 -0.13 3.17
CA ASN A 29 -8.82 0.05 3.80
C ASN A 29 -8.30 -1.19 4.52
N ASN A 30 -9.20 -2.08 4.96
CA ASN A 30 -8.86 -3.33 5.64
C ASN A 30 -8.93 -4.56 4.74
N SER A 31 -9.39 -4.44 3.49
CA SER A 31 -9.48 -5.57 2.57
C SER A 31 -8.12 -5.86 1.96
N LYS A 32 -7.82 -7.16 1.82
CA LYS A 32 -6.71 -7.62 1.02
C LYS A 32 -6.97 -7.26 -0.44
N ILE A 33 -6.07 -6.53 -1.05
CA ILE A 33 -6.19 -6.17 -2.46
C ILE A 33 -5.35 -7.12 -3.33
N SER A 34 -5.94 -7.66 -4.37
CA SER A 34 -5.27 -8.47 -5.39
C SER A 34 -4.77 -7.59 -6.54
N PHE A 35 -3.85 -8.09 -7.35
CA PHE A 35 -3.35 -7.36 -8.51
C PHE A 35 -4.49 -6.95 -9.46
N LYS A 36 -5.42 -7.87 -9.76
CA LYS A 36 -6.58 -7.57 -10.61
C LYS A 36 -7.46 -6.48 -10.02
N GLU A 37 -7.82 -6.61 -8.75
CA GLU A 37 -8.66 -5.65 -8.06
C GLU A 37 -8.01 -4.26 -7.99
N ALA A 38 -6.68 -4.19 -7.79
CA ALA A 38 -5.94 -2.95 -7.81
C ALA A 38 -5.95 -2.29 -9.20
N MET A 39 -5.74 -3.06 -10.26
CA MET A 39 -5.81 -2.55 -11.63
C MET A 39 -7.21 -2.01 -11.97
N ASP A 40 -8.26 -2.67 -11.50
CA ASP A 40 -9.65 -2.22 -11.70
C ASP A 40 -9.99 -0.96 -10.89
N LEU A 41 -9.36 -0.75 -9.72
CA LEU A 41 -9.67 0.35 -8.81
C LEU A 41 -8.78 1.58 -8.98
N VAL A 42 -7.48 1.37 -9.19
CA VAL A 42 -6.45 2.44 -9.16
C VAL A 42 -5.55 2.46 -10.38
N GLU A 43 -5.76 1.54 -11.32
CA GLU A 43 -4.93 1.38 -12.54
C GLU A 43 -3.43 1.19 -12.23
N LEU A 44 -3.10 0.71 -11.04
CA LEU A 44 -1.75 0.46 -10.56
C LEU A 44 -1.58 -0.99 -10.10
N PRO A 45 -0.41 -1.61 -10.34
CA PRO A 45 -0.11 -2.97 -9.90
C PRO A 45 0.19 -3.01 -8.40
N VAL A 46 -0.85 -2.97 -7.58
CA VAL A 46 -0.75 -3.02 -6.12
C VAL A 46 -1.16 -4.40 -5.61
N VAL A 47 -0.40 -4.94 -4.66
CA VAL A 47 -0.67 -6.24 -4.02
C VAL A 47 -0.48 -6.13 -2.52
N THR A 48 -1.36 -6.79 -1.76
CA THR A 48 -1.26 -6.84 -0.30
C THR A 48 -0.32 -7.96 0.15
N PHE A 49 0.71 -7.58 0.89
CA PHE A 49 1.58 -8.45 1.68
C PHE A 49 1.25 -8.28 3.17
N TYR A 50 1.92 -9.07 4.01
CA TYR A 50 1.78 -9.00 5.47
C TYR A 50 3.15 -8.90 6.13
N ASN A 51 3.26 -8.05 7.17
CA ASN A 51 4.35 -8.11 8.16
C ASN A 51 3.72 -8.51 9.50
N GLY A 52 3.89 -9.76 9.90
CA GLY A 52 3.06 -10.35 10.94
C GLY A 52 1.58 -10.29 10.57
N ASP A 53 0.75 -9.69 11.41
CA ASP A 53 -0.69 -9.49 11.18
C ASP A 53 -1.00 -8.17 10.44
N THR A 54 0.01 -7.33 10.20
CA THR A 54 -0.16 -6.02 9.58
C THR A 54 -0.23 -6.14 8.06
N LYS A 55 -1.32 -5.67 7.46
CA LYS A 55 -1.49 -5.61 6.00
C LYS A 55 -0.72 -4.44 5.41
N LEU A 56 0.04 -4.72 4.37
CA LEU A 56 0.85 -3.74 3.66
C LEU A 56 0.54 -3.82 2.17
N ASN A 57 -0.05 -2.77 1.61
CA ASN A 57 -0.25 -2.66 0.17
C ASN A 57 1.03 -2.11 -0.46
N PHE A 58 1.68 -2.90 -1.29
CA PHE A 58 2.87 -2.49 -2.04
C PHE A 58 2.54 -2.24 -3.50
N LEU A 59 3.00 -1.10 -4.02
CA LEU A 59 3.11 -0.86 -5.46
C LEU A 59 4.25 -1.73 -6.01
N LEU A 60 3.99 -2.50 -7.06
CA LEU A 60 4.97 -3.30 -7.76
C LEU A 60 5.58 -2.46 -8.88
N ASP A 61 6.75 -1.86 -8.63
CA ASP A 61 7.37 -0.87 -9.52
C ASP A 61 8.70 -1.37 -10.10
N THR A 62 8.67 -1.82 -11.36
CA THR A 62 9.87 -2.26 -12.08
C THR A 62 10.82 -1.11 -12.45
N GLY A 63 10.36 0.13 -12.39
CA GLY A 63 11.16 1.34 -12.63
C GLY A 63 12.02 1.74 -11.44
N SER A 64 11.66 1.29 -10.22
CA SER A 64 12.49 1.48 -9.04
C SER A 64 13.52 0.37 -8.88
N ASN A 65 14.78 0.71 -8.58
CA ASN A 65 15.82 -0.28 -8.35
C ASN A 65 15.88 -0.78 -6.89
N VAL A 66 15.25 -0.08 -5.95
CA VAL A 66 15.17 -0.44 -4.53
C VAL A 66 13.72 -0.48 -4.07
N SER A 67 13.47 -1.25 -3.02
CA SER A 67 12.16 -1.28 -2.35
C SER A 67 12.07 -0.16 -1.31
N TYR A 68 10.88 0.42 -1.13
CA TYR A 68 10.62 1.49 -0.19
C TYR A 68 9.52 1.14 0.78
N ILE A 69 9.64 1.61 2.01
CA ILE A 69 8.57 1.56 3.02
C ILE A 69 8.28 2.98 3.53
N ASN A 70 7.02 3.30 3.70
CA ASN A 70 6.60 4.61 4.19
C ASN A 70 7.06 4.81 5.64
N SER A 71 7.76 5.91 5.89
CA SER A 71 8.27 6.28 7.22
C SER A 71 7.16 6.41 8.27
N SER A 72 5.94 6.77 7.86
CA SER A 72 4.81 6.95 8.77
C SER A 72 4.32 5.68 9.46
N ILE A 73 4.64 4.48 8.91
CA ILE A 73 4.17 3.21 9.45
C ILE A 73 5.28 2.34 10.04
N ILE A 74 6.55 2.69 9.84
CA ILE A 74 7.69 1.83 10.22
C ILE A 74 7.71 1.47 11.70
N SER A 75 7.24 2.37 12.58
CA SER A 75 7.19 2.12 14.03
C SER A 75 6.22 1.00 14.45
N PHE A 76 5.28 0.64 13.58
CA PHE A 76 4.28 -0.42 13.81
C PHE A 76 4.68 -1.76 13.21
N LEU A 77 5.82 -1.83 12.52
CA LEU A 77 6.26 -3.02 11.79
C LEU A 77 7.41 -3.73 12.52
N ALA A 78 7.41 -5.05 12.45
CA ALA A 78 8.55 -5.86 12.85
C ALA A 78 9.68 -5.69 11.82
N HIS A 79 10.76 -5.01 12.20
CA HIS A 79 11.89 -4.72 11.32
C HIS A 79 13.20 -4.68 12.09
N GLU A 80 14.31 -4.88 11.38
CA GLU A 80 15.68 -4.70 11.85
C GLU A 80 16.27 -3.45 11.18
N LYS A 81 16.83 -2.53 11.97
CA LYS A 81 17.57 -1.39 11.41
C LYS A 81 18.91 -1.86 10.89
N ILE A 82 19.19 -1.57 9.63
CA ILE A 82 20.51 -1.80 9.04
C ILE A 82 21.23 -0.46 8.96
N GLY A 83 22.47 -0.44 9.48
CA GLY A 83 23.33 0.76 9.46
C GLY A 83 23.86 1.13 8.05
N LYS A 84 23.00 1.01 7.04
CA LYS A 84 23.27 1.28 5.64
C LYS A 84 22.62 2.61 5.29
N GLU A 85 23.43 3.58 4.93
CA GLU A 85 22.97 4.81 4.28
C GLU A 85 23.34 4.69 2.80
N MET A 86 22.36 4.85 1.93
CA MET A 86 22.59 4.93 0.49
C MET A 86 21.97 6.20 -0.05
N ASP A 87 22.75 6.89 -0.86
CA ASP A 87 22.22 7.97 -1.69
C ASP A 87 21.28 7.35 -2.74
N THR A 88 19.99 7.65 -2.66
CA THR A 88 19.03 7.36 -3.71
C THR A 88 18.83 8.61 -4.57
N ILE A 89 18.73 8.42 -5.87
CA ILE A 89 18.42 9.53 -6.78
C ILE A 89 16.90 9.58 -6.88
N GLY A 90 16.31 10.65 -6.35
CA GLY A 90 14.89 10.95 -6.54
C GLY A 90 14.58 11.29 -8.01
N ILE A 91 13.29 11.30 -8.36
CA ILE A 91 12.80 11.63 -9.72
C ILE A 91 13.32 13.01 -10.18
N GLU A 92 13.57 13.91 -9.25
CA GLU A 92 14.13 15.27 -9.51
C GLU A 92 15.66 15.31 -9.64
N GLY A 93 16.33 14.15 -9.60
CA GLY A 93 17.81 14.07 -9.69
C GLY A 93 18.56 14.43 -8.41
N ASN A 94 17.86 14.78 -7.34
CA ASN A 94 18.47 15.09 -6.05
C ASN A 94 18.89 13.81 -5.33
N LYS A 95 20.11 13.82 -4.75
CA LYS A 95 20.55 12.73 -3.87
C LYS A 95 19.91 12.89 -2.50
N VAL A 96 19.20 11.85 -2.07
CA VAL A 96 18.61 11.77 -0.73
C VAL A 96 19.29 10.62 -0.01
N SER A 97 19.89 10.88 1.15
CA SER A 97 20.42 9.85 2.03
C SER A 97 19.26 9.25 2.83
N ASN A 98 18.93 7.99 2.59
CA ASN A 98 17.87 7.29 3.26
C ASN A 98 18.43 6.24 4.23
N GLN A 99 17.76 6.08 5.36
CA GLN A 99 17.97 4.94 6.26
C GLN A 99 17.35 3.69 5.67
N PHE A 100 17.94 2.53 5.99
CA PHE A 100 17.43 1.24 5.54
C PHE A 100 17.00 0.38 6.72
N CYS A 101 15.99 -0.45 6.47
CA CYS A 101 15.61 -1.52 7.36
C CYS A 101 15.47 -2.83 6.59
N LYS A 102 15.63 -3.94 7.31
CA LYS A 102 15.32 -5.27 6.81
C LYS A 102 14.05 -5.75 7.49
N MET A 103 13.12 -6.29 6.73
CA MET A 103 11.92 -6.91 7.29
C MET A 103 11.43 -8.07 6.43
N SER A 104 10.73 -8.99 7.10
CA SER A 104 10.02 -10.09 6.44
C SER A 104 8.64 -9.63 6.01
N VAL A 105 8.29 -9.88 4.76
CA VAL A 105 6.92 -9.72 4.27
C VAL A 105 6.41 -11.03 3.69
N THR A 106 5.14 -11.33 3.90
CA THR A 106 4.53 -12.60 3.50
C THR A 106 3.43 -12.39 2.47
N TYR A 107 3.42 -13.22 1.44
CA TYR A 107 2.37 -13.29 0.43
C TYR A 107 2.08 -14.74 0.06
N LYS A 108 0.82 -15.18 0.09
CA LYS A 108 0.40 -16.55 -0.26
C LYS A 108 1.26 -17.65 0.39
N ASN A 109 1.49 -17.56 1.70
CA ASN A 109 2.30 -18.51 2.50
C ASN A 109 3.80 -18.51 2.16
N GLN A 110 4.30 -17.57 1.39
CA GLN A 110 5.72 -17.38 1.11
C GLN A 110 6.24 -16.18 1.87
N VAL A 111 7.43 -16.33 2.47
CA VAL A 111 8.12 -15.29 3.22
C VAL A 111 9.25 -14.73 2.38
N PHE A 112 9.33 -13.43 2.34
CA PHE A 112 10.34 -12.66 1.62
C PHE A 112 11.10 -11.78 2.59
N GLU A 113 12.41 -11.94 2.66
CA GLU A 113 13.33 -11.10 3.41
C GLU A 113 13.80 -9.95 2.51
N GLU A 114 13.36 -8.73 2.75
CA GLU A 114 13.68 -7.59 1.87
C GLU A 114 14.28 -6.42 2.65
N GLU A 115 15.18 -5.70 1.98
CA GLU A 115 15.74 -4.44 2.47
C GLU A 115 14.94 -3.28 1.88
N PHE A 116 14.42 -2.44 2.75
CA PHE A 116 13.62 -1.28 2.38
C PHE A 116 14.33 0.02 2.72
N SER A 117 14.34 0.94 1.78
CA SER A 117 14.65 2.34 2.05
C SER A 117 13.46 2.99 2.75
N ILE A 118 13.69 3.66 3.88
CA ILE A 118 12.64 4.33 4.64
C ILE A 118 12.48 5.74 4.07
N ALA A 119 11.32 6.04 3.50
CA ALA A 119 11.02 7.34 2.88
C ALA A 119 9.62 7.82 3.23
N ASP A 120 9.40 9.13 3.19
CA ASP A 120 8.04 9.68 3.25
C ASP A 120 7.37 9.54 1.88
N LEU A 121 6.37 8.68 1.82
CA LEU A 121 5.59 8.39 0.61
C LEU A 121 4.17 8.96 0.68
N ASN A 122 3.85 9.73 1.72
CA ASN A 122 2.47 10.18 1.96
C ASN A 122 1.97 11.10 0.84
N GLU A 123 2.79 12.06 0.42
CA GLU A 123 2.42 12.98 -0.66
C GLU A 123 2.26 12.25 -1.98
N ALA A 124 3.22 11.39 -2.35
CA ALA A 124 3.22 10.63 -3.59
C ALA A 124 1.96 9.77 -3.78
N PHE A 125 1.43 9.21 -2.69
CA PHE A 125 0.25 8.32 -2.74
C PHE A 125 -1.04 8.95 -2.19
N SER A 126 -1.02 10.26 -1.87
CA SER A 126 -2.19 10.96 -1.33
C SER A 126 -3.36 10.97 -2.30
N VAL A 127 -3.10 11.18 -3.58
CA VAL A 127 -4.13 11.21 -4.63
C VAL A 127 -4.79 9.84 -4.76
N VAL A 128 -4.00 8.76 -4.84
CA VAL A 128 -4.51 7.39 -4.91
C VAL A 128 -5.44 7.09 -3.73
N LYS A 129 -5.03 7.47 -2.52
CA LYS A 129 -5.85 7.29 -1.33
C LYS A 129 -7.14 8.09 -1.36
N GLN A 130 -7.09 9.35 -1.81
CA GLN A 130 -8.26 10.23 -1.89
C GLN A 130 -9.28 9.74 -2.91
N GLU A 131 -8.83 9.30 -4.08
CA GLU A 131 -9.71 8.91 -5.17
C GLU A 131 -10.28 7.50 -5.01
N SER A 132 -9.48 6.55 -4.52
CA SER A 132 -9.86 5.14 -4.48
C SER A 132 -10.08 4.57 -3.07
N GLY A 133 -9.62 5.28 -2.03
CA GLY A 133 -9.56 4.77 -0.66
C GLY A 133 -8.43 3.75 -0.42
N VAL A 134 -7.62 3.42 -1.44
CA VAL A 134 -6.51 2.47 -1.32
C VAL A 134 -5.28 3.17 -0.73
N GLN A 135 -4.86 2.72 0.46
CA GLN A 135 -3.62 3.19 1.07
C GLN A 135 -2.45 2.35 0.55
N ILE A 136 -1.47 2.97 -0.11
CA ILE A 136 -0.19 2.35 -0.48
C ILE A 136 0.80 2.59 0.67
N HIS A 137 1.48 1.53 1.11
CA HIS A 137 2.37 1.56 2.27
C HIS A 137 3.85 1.52 1.86
N GLY A 138 4.15 1.09 0.64
CA GLY A 138 5.51 0.99 0.13
C GLY A 138 5.56 0.60 -1.33
N ILE A 139 6.78 0.38 -1.80
CA ILE A 139 7.10 0.01 -3.18
C ILE A 139 7.99 -1.23 -3.13
N LEU A 140 7.71 -2.25 -3.95
CA LEU A 140 8.63 -3.34 -4.25
C LEU A 140 9.32 -3.05 -5.57
N GLY A 141 10.64 -2.89 -5.52
CA GLY A 141 11.46 -2.52 -6.67
C GLY A 141 11.96 -3.70 -7.50
N SER A 142 12.64 -3.42 -8.61
CA SER A 142 13.13 -4.42 -9.57
C SER A 142 14.06 -5.47 -8.97
N LYS A 143 14.87 -5.12 -7.95
CA LYS A 143 15.72 -6.09 -7.24
C LYS A 143 14.93 -7.14 -6.48
N PHE A 144 13.74 -6.81 -5.97
CA PHE A 144 12.83 -7.78 -5.38
C PHE A 144 12.37 -8.80 -6.43
N PHE A 145 11.93 -8.35 -7.58
CA PHE A 145 11.47 -9.22 -8.67
C PHE A 145 12.58 -10.13 -9.19
N GLU A 146 13.78 -9.58 -9.35
CA GLU A 146 14.95 -10.36 -9.77
C GLU A 146 15.34 -11.44 -8.76
N ARG A 147 15.43 -11.07 -7.46
CA ARG A 147 15.84 -11.97 -6.37
C ARG A 147 14.90 -13.14 -6.22
N TYR A 148 13.60 -12.87 -6.23
CA TYR A 148 12.57 -13.87 -5.96
C TYR A 148 11.95 -14.47 -7.22
N LYS A 149 12.43 -14.10 -8.41
CA LYS A 149 11.85 -14.52 -9.70
C LYS A 149 10.36 -14.24 -9.76
N TYR A 150 9.96 -13.09 -9.19
CA TYR A 150 8.58 -12.67 -9.09
C TYR A 150 8.08 -12.17 -10.44
N VAL A 151 6.98 -12.75 -10.93
CA VAL A 151 6.42 -12.47 -12.24
C VAL A 151 5.20 -11.57 -12.13
N LEU A 152 5.17 -10.53 -12.94
CA LEU A 152 4.01 -9.67 -13.14
C LEU A 152 3.40 -10.02 -14.50
N ASP A 153 2.23 -10.63 -14.48
CA ASP A 153 1.48 -10.99 -15.69
C ASP A 153 0.33 -10.00 -15.88
N PHE A 154 0.56 -9.02 -16.75
CA PHE A 154 -0.45 -8.00 -17.08
C PHE A 154 -1.56 -8.51 -17.98
N LYS A 155 -1.38 -9.65 -18.63
CA LYS A 155 -2.44 -10.27 -19.43
C LYS A 155 -3.49 -10.91 -18.53
N GLU A 156 -3.04 -11.68 -17.56
CA GLU A 156 -3.91 -12.41 -16.64
C GLU A 156 -4.20 -11.61 -15.35
N LEU A 157 -3.57 -10.44 -15.16
CA LEU A 157 -3.62 -9.58 -13.99
C LEU A 157 -3.31 -10.35 -12.68
N ILE A 158 -2.23 -11.13 -12.72
CA ILE A 158 -1.73 -11.90 -11.58
C ILE A 158 -0.27 -11.60 -11.30
N ALA A 159 0.11 -11.76 -10.03
CA ALA A 159 1.49 -11.67 -9.56
C ALA A 159 1.84 -12.95 -8.80
N TYR A 160 2.96 -13.61 -9.17
CA TYR A 160 3.32 -14.92 -8.63
C TYR A 160 4.83 -15.18 -8.71
N ILE A 161 5.28 -16.21 -8.00
CA ILE A 161 6.63 -16.78 -8.17
C ILE A 161 6.56 -17.94 -9.14
N LYS A 162 7.54 -17.99 -10.03
CA LYS A 162 7.63 -19.07 -11.03
C LYS A 162 8.32 -20.31 -10.45
#